data_f75f04db84d8589178c0a2d9434329b7
#
_entry.id   f75f04db84d8589178c0a2d9434329b7
#
_cell.length_a   1.000
_cell.length_b   1.000
_cell.length_c   1.000
_cell.angle_alpha   90.00
_cell.angle_beta   90.00
_cell.angle_gamma   90.00
#
_symmetry.space_group_name_H-M   'P 1'
#
loop_
_entity.id
_entity.type
_entity.pdbx_description
1 polymer ?
#
loop_
_entity_poly.entity_id
_entity_poly.type
_entity_poly.pdbx_seq_one_letter_code
_entity_poly.pdbx_strand_id
1 'polypeptide(L)'
;EEAAALAEFDARYTQDGDGVHGARAVAAAIAVALAGADVDTVVNAALDRLPEGTEIARNAAHAVRLAREFADEPAGAFALVPVLEHQIVDHVYSYGIAAAETVPVALALTTAARGEIAQAIPAAACLSRVADSAPALAGALAGAIGSVTAVPAGWREACRTLAGCALPRLAGTDLIELAGLLAATEPATPGGQFRHDAHNGHGSRPLGPAPLPHHARTR
;
A
#
# COMPACT_ATOMS: atom_id res chain seq x y z
N GLU A 1 7.26 5.25 13.06
CA GLU A 1 6.35 4.72 14.09
C GLU A 1 4.95 5.30 13.94
N GLU A 2 4.81 6.60 13.89
CA GLU A 2 3.51 7.30 13.82
C GLU A 2 2.69 6.86 12.60
N ALA A 3 3.27 6.81 11.40
CA ALA A 3 2.59 6.36 10.19
C ALA A 3 2.03 4.94 10.34
N ALA A 4 2.78 4.03 10.97
CA ALA A 4 2.31 2.66 11.21
C ALA A 4 1.16 2.61 12.21
N ALA A 5 1.19 3.45 13.25
CA ALA A 5 0.12 3.52 14.24
C ALA A 5 -1.17 4.10 13.64
N LEU A 6 -1.07 5.14 12.80
CA LEU A 6 -2.20 5.72 12.08
C LEU A 6 -2.82 4.72 11.10
N ALA A 7 -1.98 4.00 10.34
CA ALA A 7 -2.45 2.96 9.42
C ALA A 7 -3.12 1.80 10.15
N GLU A 8 -2.60 1.39 11.30
CA GLU A 8 -3.24 0.38 12.15
C GLU A 8 -4.62 0.83 12.63
N PHE A 9 -4.72 2.07 13.11
CA PHE A 9 -5.99 2.63 13.57
C PHE A 9 -7.03 2.63 12.45
N ASP A 10 -6.68 3.09 11.26
CA ASP A 10 -7.58 3.16 10.12
C ASP A 10 -7.96 1.75 9.61
N ALA A 11 -6.97 0.87 9.44
CA ALA A 11 -7.18 -0.47 8.91
C ALA A 11 -8.15 -1.31 9.74
N ARG A 12 -8.20 -1.13 11.06
CA ARG A 12 -9.10 -1.86 11.96
C ARG A 12 -10.59 -1.63 11.70
N TYR A 13 -10.95 -0.61 10.95
CA TYR A 13 -12.34 -0.40 10.55
C TYR A 13 -12.82 -1.33 9.46
N THR A 14 -11.90 -1.88 8.65
CA THR A 14 -12.23 -2.67 7.47
C THR A 14 -11.48 -4.01 7.40
N GLN A 15 -10.43 -4.19 8.19
CA GLN A 15 -9.53 -5.34 8.16
C GLN A 15 -9.35 -5.93 9.56
N ASP A 16 -8.82 -7.16 9.59
CA ASP A 16 -8.39 -7.85 10.80
C ASP A 16 -7.08 -8.64 10.54
N GLY A 17 -6.43 -9.12 11.59
CA GLY A 17 -5.26 -9.99 11.54
C GLY A 17 -4.19 -9.47 10.57
N ASP A 18 -3.83 -10.31 9.60
CA ASP A 18 -2.77 -10.01 8.63
C ASP A 18 -3.07 -8.78 7.75
N GLY A 19 -4.33 -8.41 7.54
CA GLY A 19 -4.70 -7.17 6.86
C GLY A 19 -4.23 -5.92 7.62
N VAL A 20 -4.44 -5.89 8.93
CA VAL A 20 -3.97 -4.81 9.80
C VAL A 20 -2.45 -4.79 9.89
N HIS A 21 -1.82 -5.97 10.03
CA HIS A 21 -0.36 -6.09 10.09
C HIS A 21 0.29 -5.63 8.79
N GLY A 22 -0.28 -5.99 7.65
CA GLY A 22 0.17 -5.54 6.32
C GLY A 22 0.10 -4.02 6.16
N ALA A 23 -1.01 -3.41 6.57
CA ALA A 23 -1.18 -1.94 6.52
C ALA A 23 -0.10 -1.22 7.34
N ARG A 24 0.17 -1.69 8.57
CA ARG A 24 1.26 -1.16 9.44
C ARG A 24 2.63 -1.28 8.79
N ALA A 25 2.92 -2.45 8.24
CA ALA A 25 4.20 -2.75 7.60
C ALA A 25 4.45 -1.85 6.38
N VAL A 26 3.48 -1.75 5.49
CA VAL A 26 3.57 -0.90 4.29
C VAL A 26 3.69 0.58 4.66
N ALA A 27 2.92 1.08 5.62
CA ALA A 27 3.00 2.46 6.07
C ALA A 27 4.36 2.81 6.69
N ALA A 28 4.95 1.89 7.47
CA ALA A 28 6.29 2.06 8.01
C ALA A 28 7.34 2.13 6.90
N ALA A 29 7.27 1.21 5.93
CA ALA A 29 8.16 1.16 4.77
C ALA A 29 8.11 2.45 3.94
N ILE A 30 6.91 2.90 3.59
CA ILE A 30 6.70 4.16 2.84
C ILE A 30 7.26 5.36 3.60
N ALA A 31 7.02 5.47 4.91
CA ALA A 31 7.54 6.57 5.72
C ALA A 31 9.08 6.61 5.74
N VAL A 32 9.72 5.45 5.80
CA VAL A 32 11.18 5.31 5.77
C VAL A 32 11.73 5.60 4.38
N ALA A 33 11.05 5.15 3.32
CA ALA A 33 11.41 5.47 1.94
C ALA A 33 11.35 6.98 1.64
N LEU A 34 10.29 7.65 2.07
CA LEU A 34 10.15 9.10 1.93
C LEU A 34 11.19 9.90 2.73
N ALA A 35 11.77 9.30 3.76
CA ALA A 35 12.92 9.86 4.47
C ALA A 35 14.27 9.65 3.75
N GLY A 36 14.27 9.04 2.56
CA GLY A 36 15.45 8.85 1.71
C GLY A 36 16.26 7.58 1.99
N ALA A 37 15.66 6.59 2.63
CA ALA A 37 16.33 5.32 2.88
C ALA A 37 16.43 4.45 1.60
N ASP A 38 17.42 3.56 1.60
CA ASP A 38 17.59 2.56 0.56
C ASP A 38 16.57 1.41 0.64
N VAL A 39 16.54 0.56 -0.39
CA VAL A 39 15.60 -0.56 -0.51
C VAL A 39 15.67 -1.50 0.68
N ASP A 40 16.86 -1.88 1.11
CA ASP A 40 17.04 -2.83 2.21
C ASP A 40 16.51 -2.26 3.53
N THR A 41 16.79 -1.01 3.82
CA THR A 41 16.28 -0.30 5.02
C THR A 41 14.75 -0.19 4.97
N VAL A 42 14.17 0.12 3.82
CA VAL A 42 12.72 0.21 3.61
C VAL A 42 12.04 -1.15 3.83
N VAL A 43 12.58 -2.20 3.23
CA VAL A 43 12.03 -3.56 3.36
C VAL A 43 12.16 -4.08 4.78
N ASN A 44 13.30 -3.85 5.44
CA ASN A 44 13.47 -4.24 6.85
C ASN A 44 12.50 -3.48 7.76
N ALA A 45 12.24 -2.19 7.51
CA ALA A 45 11.25 -1.44 8.27
C ALA A 45 9.82 -2.03 8.16
N ALA A 46 9.46 -2.64 7.01
CA ALA A 46 8.23 -3.40 6.89
C ALA A 46 8.27 -4.69 7.71
N LEU A 47 9.32 -5.50 7.56
CA LEU A 47 9.47 -6.78 8.25
C LEU A 47 9.41 -6.63 9.77
N ASP A 48 10.04 -5.60 10.31
CA ASP A 48 10.08 -5.29 11.76
C ASP A 48 8.70 -4.97 12.36
N ARG A 49 7.69 -4.68 11.51
CA ARG A 49 6.31 -4.39 11.94
C ARG A 49 5.38 -5.59 11.86
N LEU A 50 5.83 -6.69 11.29
CA LEU A 50 5.05 -7.91 11.17
C LEU A 50 5.24 -8.77 12.44
N PRO A 51 4.17 -9.11 13.17
CA PRO A 51 4.28 -9.89 14.39
C PRO A 51 4.77 -11.32 14.11
N GLU A 52 5.72 -11.78 14.91
CA GLU A 52 6.19 -13.17 14.82
C GLU A 52 5.05 -14.19 14.92
N GLY A 53 5.18 -15.28 14.20
CA GLY A 53 4.20 -16.37 14.19
C GLY A 53 2.97 -16.13 13.30
N THR A 54 2.80 -14.94 12.74
CA THR A 54 1.74 -14.67 11.75
C THR A 54 2.09 -15.23 10.37
N GLU A 55 1.09 -15.48 9.55
CA GLU A 55 1.30 -15.98 8.18
C GLU A 55 2.01 -14.93 7.33
N ILE A 56 1.57 -13.68 7.39
CA ILE A 56 2.19 -12.58 6.66
C ILE A 56 3.67 -12.40 7.02
N ALA A 57 4.06 -12.57 8.30
CA ALA A 57 5.44 -12.45 8.72
C ALA A 57 6.32 -13.56 8.12
N ARG A 58 5.83 -14.81 8.16
CA ARG A 58 6.54 -15.96 7.57
C ARG A 58 6.72 -15.81 6.07
N ASN A 59 5.63 -15.47 5.37
CA ASN A 59 5.63 -15.30 3.93
C ASN A 59 6.51 -14.11 3.50
N ALA A 60 6.45 -12.98 4.21
CA ALA A 60 7.29 -11.81 3.90
C ALA A 60 8.78 -12.10 4.11
N ALA A 61 9.16 -12.70 5.23
CA ALA A 61 10.55 -13.08 5.48
C ALA A 61 11.05 -14.07 4.43
N HIS A 62 10.24 -15.05 4.04
CA HIS A 62 10.58 -16.04 3.01
C HIS A 62 10.72 -15.37 1.63
N ALA A 63 9.73 -14.58 1.22
CA ALA A 63 9.71 -13.91 -0.08
C ALA A 63 10.88 -12.93 -0.26
N VAL A 64 11.19 -12.14 0.77
CA VAL A 64 12.33 -11.20 0.75
C VAL A 64 13.67 -11.95 0.72
N ARG A 65 13.80 -13.06 1.43
CA ARG A 65 15.01 -13.91 1.33
C ARG A 65 15.22 -14.42 -0.10
N LEU A 66 14.16 -14.96 -0.72
CA LEU A 66 14.22 -15.38 -2.12
C LEU A 66 14.61 -14.21 -3.03
N ALA A 67 13.99 -13.04 -2.85
CA ALA A 67 14.25 -11.87 -3.66
C ALA A 67 15.72 -11.42 -3.63
N ARG A 68 16.39 -11.54 -2.48
CA ARG A 68 17.82 -11.22 -2.36
C ARG A 68 18.71 -12.17 -3.17
N GLU A 69 18.29 -13.41 -3.36
CA GLU A 69 19.02 -14.37 -4.21
C GLU A 69 18.90 -14.00 -5.70
N PHE A 70 17.82 -13.33 -6.09
CA PHE A 70 17.54 -12.92 -7.47
C PHE A 70 17.91 -11.46 -7.81
N ALA A 71 18.32 -10.67 -6.83
CA ALA A 71 18.59 -9.25 -7.03
C ALA A 71 19.72 -8.95 -8.02
N ASP A 72 20.65 -9.90 -8.21
CA ASP A 72 21.77 -9.78 -9.14
C ASP A 72 21.56 -10.53 -10.47
N GLU A 73 20.42 -11.21 -10.63
CA GLU A 73 20.09 -11.93 -11.85
C GLU A 73 19.78 -10.97 -13.01
N PRO A 74 20.20 -11.29 -14.26
CA PRO A 74 19.98 -10.42 -15.41
C PRO A 74 18.51 -10.10 -15.69
N ALA A 75 17.60 -11.04 -15.38
CA ALA A 75 16.15 -10.85 -15.51
C ALA A 75 15.52 -10.16 -14.29
N GLY A 76 16.32 -9.89 -13.23
CA GLY A 76 15.89 -9.16 -12.04
C GLY A 76 14.59 -9.70 -11.44
N ALA A 77 13.65 -8.80 -11.18
CA ALA A 77 12.36 -9.12 -10.58
C ALA A 77 11.54 -10.15 -11.40
N PHE A 78 11.68 -10.21 -12.72
CA PHE A 78 10.95 -11.17 -13.56
C PHE A 78 11.40 -12.61 -13.35
N ALA A 79 12.69 -12.85 -13.06
CA ALA A 79 13.19 -14.18 -12.74
C ALA A 79 12.57 -14.75 -11.45
N LEU A 80 12.21 -13.89 -10.53
CA LEU A 80 11.59 -14.25 -9.26
C LEU A 80 10.10 -14.63 -9.39
N VAL A 81 9.39 -14.13 -10.42
CA VAL A 81 7.94 -14.33 -10.58
C VAL A 81 7.50 -15.79 -10.46
N PRO A 82 8.06 -16.76 -11.20
CA PRO A 82 7.63 -18.17 -11.08
C PRO A 82 7.90 -18.78 -9.70
N VAL A 83 8.89 -18.28 -8.99
CA VAL A 83 9.23 -18.75 -7.64
C VAL A 83 8.19 -18.26 -6.64
N LEU A 84 7.81 -16.97 -6.71
CA LEU A 84 6.76 -16.41 -5.87
C LEU A 84 5.41 -17.05 -6.15
N GLU A 85 5.07 -17.28 -7.43
CA GLU A 85 3.84 -17.96 -7.85
C GLU A 85 3.72 -19.34 -7.19
N HIS A 86 4.83 -20.07 -7.05
CA HIS A 86 4.83 -21.41 -6.49
C HIS A 86 4.95 -21.46 -4.97
N GLN A 87 5.64 -20.51 -4.33
CA GLN A 87 6.02 -20.60 -2.93
C GLN A 87 5.26 -19.64 -2.00
N ILE A 88 4.67 -18.58 -2.55
CA ILE A 88 3.99 -17.55 -1.77
C ILE A 88 2.50 -17.47 -2.11
N VAL A 89 2.15 -17.60 -3.40
CA VAL A 89 0.76 -17.45 -3.82
C VAL A 89 -0.01 -18.74 -3.53
N ASP A 90 -1.11 -18.64 -2.78
CA ASP A 90 -1.98 -19.77 -2.46
C ASP A 90 -3.04 -19.98 -3.55
N HIS A 91 -2.99 -21.12 -4.21
CA HIS A 91 -3.92 -21.49 -5.28
C HIS A 91 -5.15 -22.28 -4.78
N VAL A 92 -5.20 -22.61 -3.50
CA VAL A 92 -6.21 -23.51 -2.94
C VAL A 92 -7.23 -22.78 -2.06
N TYR A 93 -6.78 -22.00 -1.10
CA TYR A 93 -7.64 -21.39 -0.08
C TYR A 93 -7.81 -19.88 -0.25
N SER A 94 -6.79 -19.20 -0.76
CA SER A 94 -6.85 -17.76 -0.98
C SER A 94 -7.57 -17.43 -2.28
N TYR A 95 -8.33 -16.35 -2.25
CA TYR A 95 -8.95 -15.77 -3.45
C TYR A 95 -8.06 -14.67 -4.09
N GLY A 96 -6.79 -14.61 -3.73
CA GLY A 96 -5.85 -13.60 -4.22
C GLY A 96 -6.00 -12.23 -3.53
N ILE A 97 -6.71 -12.18 -2.42
CA ILE A 97 -6.97 -10.94 -1.65
C ILE A 97 -6.28 -10.94 -0.28
N ALA A 98 -5.56 -12.00 0.05
CA ALA A 98 -4.91 -12.11 1.34
C ALA A 98 -3.70 -11.18 1.45
N ALA A 99 -3.64 -10.39 2.51
CA ALA A 99 -2.48 -9.54 2.80
C ALA A 99 -1.20 -10.37 2.97
N ALA A 100 -1.32 -11.61 3.45
CA ALA A 100 -0.23 -12.57 3.59
C ALA A 100 0.38 -13.07 2.26
N GLU A 101 -0.25 -12.75 1.13
CA GLU A 101 0.30 -12.98 -0.21
C GLU A 101 0.73 -11.65 -0.87
N THR A 102 -0.17 -10.68 -0.88
CA THR A 102 -0.01 -9.41 -1.60
C THR A 102 1.17 -8.59 -1.09
N VAL A 103 1.30 -8.44 0.23
CA VAL A 103 2.38 -7.66 0.86
C VAL A 103 3.74 -8.34 0.68
N PRO A 104 3.91 -9.66 0.96
CA PRO A 104 5.14 -10.37 0.67
C PRO A 104 5.60 -10.28 -0.78
N VAL A 105 4.68 -10.43 -1.74
CA VAL A 105 4.98 -10.29 -3.18
C VAL A 105 5.48 -8.88 -3.50
N ALA A 106 4.81 -7.84 -3.01
CA ALA A 106 5.21 -6.46 -3.26
C ALA A 106 6.60 -6.15 -2.68
N LEU A 107 6.89 -6.59 -1.46
CA LEU A 107 8.20 -6.42 -0.82
C LEU A 107 9.29 -7.16 -1.58
N ALA A 108 9.04 -8.42 -1.96
CA ALA A 108 10.00 -9.24 -2.68
C ALA A 108 10.34 -8.65 -4.05
N LEU A 109 9.34 -8.26 -4.84
CA LEU A 109 9.57 -7.69 -6.15
C LEU A 109 10.21 -6.30 -6.10
N THR A 110 9.91 -5.49 -5.09
CA THR A 110 10.63 -4.24 -4.83
C THR A 110 12.09 -4.50 -4.51
N THR A 111 12.39 -5.54 -3.72
CA THR A 111 13.76 -5.97 -3.39
C THR A 111 14.51 -6.45 -4.63
N ALA A 112 13.95 -7.41 -5.38
CA ALA A 112 14.59 -7.98 -6.58
C ALA A 112 14.77 -6.94 -7.69
N ALA A 113 13.83 -5.99 -7.80
CA ALA A 113 13.95 -4.85 -8.72
C ALA A 113 14.88 -3.74 -8.21
N ARG A 114 15.46 -3.86 -7.01
CA ARG A 114 16.29 -2.81 -6.38
C ARG A 114 15.60 -1.43 -6.34
N GLY A 115 14.28 -1.42 -6.16
CA GLY A 115 13.45 -0.22 -6.17
C GLY A 115 13.16 0.35 -7.56
N GLU A 116 13.56 -0.32 -8.65
CA GLU A 116 13.26 0.13 -10.01
C GLU A 116 11.79 -0.08 -10.35
N ILE A 117 11.05 1.01 -10.44
CA ILE A 117 9.60 1.02 -10.68
C ILE A 117 9.23 0.34 -12.01
N ALA A 118 10.07 0.50 -13.04
CA ALA A 118 9.87 -0.09 -14.37
C ALA A 118 10.02 -1.62 -14.40
N GLN A 119 10.59 -2.21 -13.36
CA GLN A 119 10.67 -3.67 -13.18
C GLN A 119 9.65 -4.16 -12.13
N ALA A 120 9.55 -3.49 -10.98
CA ALA A 120 8.73 -3.94 -9.87
C ALA A 120 7.24 -4.06 -10.23
N ILE A 121 6.68 -3.04 -10.88
CA ILE A 121 5.25 -3.02 -11.25
C ILE A 121 4.91 -4.11 -12.28
N PRO A 122 5.60 -4.21 -13.44
CA PRO A 122 5.25 -5.23 -14.43
C PRO A 122 5.49 -6.66 -13.91
N ALA A 123 6.53 -6.89 -13.13
CA ALA A 123 6.76 -8.20 -12.52
C ALA A 123 5.63 -8.59 -11.57
N ALA A 124 5.14 -7.66 -10.73
CA ALA A 124 4.00 -7.90 -9.86
C ALA A 124 2.71 -8.17 -10.64
N ALA A 125 2.51 -7.51 -11.79
CA ALA A 125 1.36 -7.74 -12.65
C ALA A 125 1.37 -9.13 -13.34
N CYS A 126 2.51 -9.82 -13.40
CA CYS A 126 2.60 -11.18 -13.91
C CYS A 126 2.01 -12.22 -12.95
N LEU A 127 1.84 -11.91 -11.67
CA LEU A 127 1.24 -12.79 -10.66
C LEU A 127 -0.28 -12.61 -10.65
N SER A 128 -0.98 -13.35 -11.49
CA SER A 128 -2.39 -13.13 -11.83
C SER A 128 -3.34 -13.06 -10.64
N ARG A 129 -3.06 -13.82 -9.57
CA ARG A 129 -3.92 -13.86 -8.37
C ARG A 129 -3.82 -12.63 -7.48
N VAL A 130 -2.71 -11.91 -7.54
CA VAL A 130 -2.47 -10.69 -6.75
C VAL A 130 -2.26 -9.45 -7.63
N ALA A 131 -2.52 -9.58 -8.93
CA ALA A 131 -2.29 -8.54 -9.94
C ALA A 131 -3.16 -7.29 -9.77
N ASP A 132 -4.23 -7.38 -9.01
CA ASP A 132 -5.10 -6.25 -8.68
C ASP A 132 -4.54 -5.34 -7.57
N SER A 133 -3.65 -5.86 -6.72
CA SER A 133 -3.16 -5.17 -5.53
C SER A 133 -1.64 -5.08 -5.44
N ALA A 134 -0.91 -6.18 -5.72
CA ALA A 134 0.55 -6.21 -5.58
C ALA A 134 1.28 -5.19 -6.46
N PRO A 135 0.89 -4.91 -7.72
CA PRO A 135 1.51 -3.86 -8.53
C PRO A 135 1.37 -2.47 -7.93
N ALA A 136 0.22 -2.17 -7.30
CA ALA A 136 0.00 -0.88 -6.65
C ALA A 136 0.90 -0.71 -5.42
N LEU A 137 1.05 -1.75 -4.61
CA LEU A 137 1.96 -1.72 -3.45
C LEU A 137 3.43 -1.65 -3.86
N ALA A 138 3.86 -2.47 -4.84
CA ALA A 138 5.22 -2.44 -5.36
C ALA A 138 5.54 -1.07 -5.99
N GLY A 139 4.58 -0.50 -6.71
CA GLY A 139 4.69 0.84 -7.29
C GLY A 139 4.77 1.95 -6.25
N ALA A 140 4.02 1.86 -5.17
CA ALA A 140 4.07 2.82 -4.07
C ALA A 140 5.43 2.76 -3.34
N LEU A 141 5.94 1.56 -3.07
CA LEU A 141 7.26 1.35 -2.44
C LEU A 141 8.38 1.86 -3.34
N ALA A 142 8.43 1.39 -4.59
CA ALA A 142 9.46 1.77 -5.55
C ALA A 142 9.40 3.29 -5.89
N GLY A 143 8.19 3.85 -5.99
CA GLY A 143 7.99 5.29 -6.20
C GLY A 143 8.44 6.15 -5.03
N ALA A 144 8.26 5.66 -3.79
CA ALA A 144 8.72 6.36 -2.58
C ALA A 144 10.25 6.29 -2.42
N ILE A 145 10.89 5.17 -2.84
CA ILE A 145 12.35 4.99 -2.83
C ILE A 145 13.00 5.84 -3.93
N GLY A 146 12.41 5.82 -5.12
CA GLY A 146 12.91 6.53 -6.28
C GLY A 146 12.50 8.01 -6.31
N SER A 147 12.90 8.69 -7.38
CA SER A 147 12.37 10.01 -7.69
C SER A 147 11.30 9.93 -8.78
N VAL A 148 10.53 11.00 -8.97
CA VAL A 148 9.54 11.10 -10.05
C VAL A 148 10.17 10.89 -11.44
N THR A 149 11.47 11.13 -11.58
CA THR A 149 12.21 10.92 -12.84
C THR A 149 12.47 9.45 -13.13
N ALA A 150 12.40 8.57 -12.13
CA ALA A 150 12.52 7.12 -12.31
C ALA A 150 11.26 6.51 -12.95
N VAL A 151 10.12 7.20 -12.88
CA VAL A 151 8.89 6.75 -13.54
C VAL A 151 9.00 7.00 -15.05
N PRO A 152 8.78 5.97 -15.90
CA PRO A 152 8.83 6.16 -17.36
C PRO A 152 7.91 7.30 -17.83
N ALA A 153 8.39 8.14 -18.76
CA ALA A 153 7.66 9.34 -19.17
C ALA A 153 6.25 9.03 -19.69
N GLY A 154 6.09 7.95 -20.48
CA GLY A 154 4.78 7.52 -20.97
C GLY A 154 3.81 7.11 -19.84
N TRP A 155 4.32 6.53 -18.76
CA TRP A 155 3.48 6.19 -17.60
C TRP A 155 3.07 7.45 -16.82
N ARG A 156 3.99 8.39 -16.63
CA ARG A 156 3.68 9.66 -15.96
C ARG A 156 2.58 10.40 -16.70
N GLU A 157 2.64 10.45 -18.02
CA GLU A 157 1.62 11.13 -18.84
C GLU A 157 0.28 10.37 -18.80
N ALA A 158 0.30 9.05 -18.95
CA ALA A 158 -0.92 8.22 -18.94
C ALA A 158 -1.64 8.24 -17.60
N CYS A 159 -0.90 8.32 -16.47
CA CYS A 159 -1.45 8.28 -15.14
C CYS A 159 -1.63 9.66 -14.49
N ARG A 160 -1.29 10.74 -15.20
CA ARG A 160 -1.28 12.11 -14.66
C ARG A 160 -2.66 12.56 -14.19
N THR A 161 -3.69 12.20 -14.93
CA THR A 161 -5.05 12.67 -14.70
C THR A 161 -5.95 11.51 -14.25
N LEU A 162 -6.70 11.71 -13.17
CA LEU A 162 -7.65 10.72 -12.70
C LEU A 162 -8.82 10.55 -13.67
N ALA A 163 -9.12 9.30 -14.04
CA ALA A 163 -10.27 8.97 -14.90
C ALA A 163 -11.61 9.10 -14.17
N GLY A 164 -11.62 9.10 -12.83
CA GLY A 164 -12.85 9.21 -12.04
C GLY A 164 -13.65 7.91 -11.94
N CYS A 165 -13.05 6.74 -12.24
CA CYS A 165 -13.77 5.46 -12.23
C CYS A 165 -14.40 5.14 -10.88
N ALA A 166 -13.65 5.30 -9.78
CA ALA A 166 -14.15 5.04 -8.44
C ALA A 166 -14.91 6.24 -7.86
N LEU A 167 -14.45 7.45 -8.12
CA LEU A 167 -15.02 8.69 -7.63
C LEU A 167 -15.21 9.67 -8.80
N PRO A 168 -16.37 9.66 -9.49
CA PRO A 168 -16.61 10.49 -10.69
C PRO A 168 -16.35 11.98 -10.49
N ARG A 169 -16.57 12.51 -9.28
CA ARG A 169 -16.31 13.92 -8.95
C ARG A 169 -14.82 14.31 -9.02
N LEU A 170 -13.91 13.33 -9.04
CA LEU A 170 -12.47 13.54 -9.14
C LEU A 170 -11.93 13.36 -10.56
N ALA A 171 -12.80 13.10 -11.54
CA ALA A 171 -12.40 13.04 -12.94
C ALA A 171 -11.70 14.33 -13.37
N GLY A 172 -10.58 14.21 -14.04
CA GLY A 172 -9.79 15.37 -14.49
C GLY A 172 -8.83 15.96 -13.45
N THR A 173 -8.80 15.45 -12.21
CA THR A 173 -7.82 15.89 -11.22
C THR A 173 -6.39 15.55 -11.66
N ASP A 174 -5.53 16.53 -11.74
CA ASP A 174 -4.10 16.39 -12.03
C ASP A 174 -3.33 15.98 -10.77
N LEU A 175 -2.70 14.80 -10.79
CA LEU A 175 -1.98 14.26 -9.64
C LEU A 175 -0.70 15.05 -9.32
N ILE A 176 -0.07 15.69 -10.30
CA ILE A 176 1.14 16.50 -10.08
C ILE A 176 0.77 17.83 -9.39
N GLU A 177 -0.34 18.44 -9.79
CA GLU A 177 -0.86 19.63 -9.10
C GLU A 177 -1.24 19.30 -7.65
N LEU A 178 -1.94 18.17 -7.43
CA LEU A 178 -2.30 17.71 -6.10
C LEU A 178 -1.06 17.43 -5.24
N ALA A 179 -0.04 16.77 -5.79
CA ALA A 179 1.23 16.54 -5.10
C ALA A 179 1.93 17.84 -4.72
N GLY A 180 1.89 18.85 -5.62
CA GLY A 180 2.42 20.19 -5.34
C GLY A 180 1.70 20.88 -4.19
N LEU A 181 0.37 20.76 -4.12
CA LEU A 181 -0.42 21.30 -3.01
C LEU A 181 -0.08 20.62 -1.68
N LEU A 182 0.09 19.27 -1.68
CA LEU A 182 0.50 18.53 -0.49
C LEU A 182 1.92 18.91 -0.04
N ALA A 183 2.85 19.08 -0.96
CA ALA A 183 4.21 19.49 -0.65
C ALA A 183 4.30 20.94 -0.09
N ALA A 184 3.35 21.78 -0.43
CA ALA A 184 3.27 23.15 0.08
C ALA A 184 2.63 23.22 1.49
N THR A 185 1.99 22.16 1.98
CA THR A 185 1.54 22.09 3.36
C THR A 185 2.74 21.93 4.28
N GLU A 186 2.96 22.86 5.20
CA GLU A 186 4.00 22.71 6.21
C GLU A 186 3.75 21.42 7.00
N PRO A 187 4.77 20.56 7.20
CA PRO A 187 4.62 19.42 8.08
C PRO A 187 4.24 19.94 9.46
N ALA A 188 3.18 19.38 10.06
CA ALA A 188 2.82 19.68 11.43
C ALA A 188 4.07 19.48 12.29
N THR A 189 4.48 20.49 13.04
CA THR A 189 5.69 20.49 13.86
C THR A 189 5.71 19.21 14.72
N PRO A 190 6.78 18.38 14.67
CA PRO A 190 6.88 17.22 15.54
C PRO A 190 6.82 17.68 16.99
N GLY A 191 5.70 17.48 17.68
CA GLY A 191 5.50 17.95 19.05
C GLY A 191 4.10 18.49 19.35
N GLY A 192 3.24 18.62 18.34
CA GLY A 192 1.80 18.85 18.55
C GLY A 192 1.18 17.62 19.20
N GLN A 193 1.13 17.59 20.53
CA GLN A 193 0.35 16.61 21.27
C GLN A 193 -1.08 16.65 20.71
N PHE A 194 -1.55 15.57 20.13
CA PHE A 194 -2.98 15.32 20.00
C PHE A 194 -3.54 15.32 21.43
N ARG A 195 -4.07 16.46 21.85
CA ARG A 195 -4.88 16.52 23.06
C ARG A 195 -6.13 15.72 22.75
N HIS A 196 -6.20 14.52 23.31
CA HIS A 196 -7.47 13.89 23.60
C HIS A 196 -8.20 14.83 24.55
N ASP A 197 -8.95 15.78 24.02
CA ASP A 197 -10.00 16.45 24.78
C ASP A 197 -11.09 15.39 24.99
N ALA A 198 -10.93 14.67 26.09
CA ALA A 198 -12.02 13.92 26.68
C ALA A 198 -13.12 14.95 27.03
N HIS A 199 -14.04 15.13 26.11
CA HIS A 199 -15.26 15.90 26.34
C HIS A 199 -16.14 15.09 27.29
N ASN A 200 -15.96 15.33 28.57
CA ASN A 200 -16.91 15.00 29.62
C ASN A 200 -18.23 15.74 29.34
N GLY A 201 -19.24 14.97 29.08
CA GLY A 201 -20.64 15.24 29.48
C GLY A 201 -21.33 16.44 28.86
N HIS A 202 -22.30 16.19 28.01
CA HIS A 202 -23.70 16.53 28.30
C HIS A 202 -24.61 16.18 27.09
N GLY A 203 -25.66 15.40 27.38
CA GLY A 203 -26.94 15.52 26.66
C GLY A 203 -27.10 14.72 25.38
N SER A 204 -27.30 13.42 25.53
CA SER A 204 -27.91 12.56 24.49
C SER A 204 -29.31 13.08 24.13
N ARG A 205 -29.44 13.59 22.92
CA ARG A 205 -30.75 13.71 22.27
C ARG A 205 -30.83 12.63 21.20
N PRO A 206 -31.79 11.69 21.25
CA PRO A 206 -31.96 10.70 20.22
C PRO A 206 -32.44 11.37 18.93
N LEU A 207 -31.68 11.21 17.85
CA LEU A 207 -32.13 11.52 16.50
C LEU A 207 -33.16 10.45 16.11
N GLY A 208 -34.42 10.86 15.95
CA GLY A 208 -35.48 10.03 15.38
C GLY A 208 -35.17 9.67 13.91
N PRO A 209 -35.73 8.56 13.40
CA PRO A 209 -35.50 8.11 12.06
C PRO A 209 -36.01 9.11 11.02
N ALA A 210 -35.16 9.41 10.02
CA ALA A 210 -35.52 10.23 8.86
C ALA A 210 -36.61 9.54 8.03
N PRO A 211 -37.60 10.27 7.50
CA PRO A 211 -38.63 9.68 6.66
C PRO A 211 -38.08 9.27 5.29
N LEU A 212 -38.44 8.07 4.86
CA LEU A 212 -38.14 7.52 3.54
C LEU A 212 -38.93 8.29 2.45
N PRO A 213 -38.35 8.54 1.27
CA PRO A 213 -39.07 9.18 0.19
C PRO A 213 -40.13 8.24 -0.40
N HIS A 214 -41.35 8.73 -0.51
CA HIS A 214 -42.46 8.04 -1.17
C HIS A 214 -42.20 7.93 -2.69
N HIS A 215 -42.08 6.71 -3.18
CA HIS A 215 -42.16 6.45 -4.61
C HIS A 215 -43.60 6.69 -5.11
N ALA A 216 -43.79 7.73 -5.90
CA ALA A 216 -45.00 7.94 -6.64
C ALA A 216 -45.12 6.85 -7.73
N ARG A 217 -46.16 6.01 -7.65
CA ARG A 217 -46.59 5.14 -8.74
C ARG A 217 -47.32 6.00 -9.73
N THR A 218 -46.80 6.15 -10.92
CA THR A 218 -47.57 6.61 -12.09
C THR A 218 -48.08 5.39 -12.89
N ARG A 219 -49.36 5.45 -13.23
CA ARG A 219 -50.06 4.48 -14.06
C ARG A 219 -49.55 4.52 -15.51
#